data_708d5722d48cfe71274e8fde4e6750bc
#
_entry.id   708d5722d48cfe71274e8fde4e6750bc
#
_cell.length_a   1.000
_cell.length_b   1.000
_cell.length_c   1.000
_cell.angle_alpha   90.00
_cell.angle_beta   90.00
_cell.angle_gamma   90.00
#
_symmetry.space_group_name_H-M   'P 1'
#
loop_
_entity.id
_entity.type
_entity.pdbx_description
1 polymer ?
#
loop_
_entity_poly.entity_id
_entity_poly.type
_entity_poly.pdbx_seq_one_letter_code
_entity_poly.pdbx_strand_id
1 'polypeptide(L)'
;MKELTKSEEMLLLAILCLKDNAYGVAIKRKLLETSGKTFAYGTLYFILEQLTNKGFVERLKGLPTPERGGRSKTYYHLTKKGKAALSRAFEMQQKMWKGYIDLVSEHKATE
;
A
#
# COMPACT_ATOMS: atom_id res chain seq x y z
N MET A 1 -5.09 -10.49 16.29
CA MET A 1 -4.80 -9.36 15.43
C MET A 1 -5.35 -9.63 14.03
N LYS A 2 -6.04 -8.65 13.45
CA LYS A 2 -6.58 -8.82 12.10
C LYS A 2 -5.46 -8.83 11.07
N GLU A 3 -5.54 -9.80 10.18
CA GLU A 3 -4.61 -9.84 9.05
C GLU A 3 -4.98 -8.76 8.04
N LEU A 4 -3.99 -8.36 7.25
CA LEU A 4 -4.21 -7.40 6.18
C LEU A 4 -4.98 -8.05 5.04
N THR A 5 -5.95 -7.32 4.48
CA THR A 5 -6.52 -7.71 3.20
C THR A 5 -5.48 -7.47 2.12
N LYS A 6 -5.67 -8.06 0.95
CA LYS A 6 -4.76 -7.86 -0.17
C LYS A 6 -4.66 -6.38 -0.55
N SER A 7 -5.79 -5.68 -0.61
CA SER A 7 -5.80 -4.25 -0.93
C SER A 7 -5.08 -3.42 0.13
N GLU A 8 -5.28 -3.74 1.41
CA GLU A 8 -4.57 -3.05 2.48
C GLU A 8 -3.06 -3.23 2.36
N GLU A 9 -2.64 -4.46 2.11
CA GLU A 9 -1.22 -4.77 1.92
C GLU A 9 -0.64 -3.98 0.75
N MET A 10 -1.36 -3.95 -0.37
CA MET A 10 -0.92 -3.20 -1.56
C MET A 10 -0.75 -1.72 -1.27
N LEU A 11 -1.71 -1.11 -0.55
CA LEU A 11 -1.62 0.30 -0.22
C LEU A 11 -0.46 0.59 0.72
N LEU A 12 -0.25 -0.26 1.72
CA LEU A 12 0.88 -0.09 2.62
C LEU A 12 2.21 -0.17 1.88
N LEU A 13 2.32 -1.11 0.95
CA LEU A 13 3.53 -1.24 0.13
C LEU A 13 3.76 -0.01 -0.74
N ALA A 14 2.69 0.50 -1.36
CA ALA A 14 2.79 1.70 -2.20
C ALA A 14 3.26 2.91 -1.38
N ILE A 15 2.69 3.07 -0.18
CA ILE A 15 3.09 4.15 0.73
C ILE A 15 4.56 4.02 1.11
N LEU A 16 4.98 2.82 1.44
CA LEU A 16 6.37 2.57 1.81
C LEU A 16 7.32 2.91 0.66
N CYS A 17 6.97 2.50 -0.57
CA CYS A 17 7.79 2.80 -1.76
C CYS A 17 7.88 4.29 -2.06
N LEU A 18 6.81 5.03 -1.80
CA LEU A 18 6.77 6.47 -2.08
C LEU A 18 7.47 7.32 -1.03
N LYS A 19 7.79 6.75 0.11
CA LYS A 19 8.47 7.44 1.20
C LYS A 19 7.71 8.70 1.60
N ASP A 20 8.33 9.88 1.46
CA ASP A 20 7.71 11.14 1.88
C ASP A 20 6.71 11.70 0.86
N ASN A 21 6.54 11.03 -0.27
CA ASN A 21 5.67 11.49 -1.35
C ASN A 21 4.38 10.69 -1.47
N ALA A 22 3.93 10.05 -0.38
CA ALA A 22 2.74 9.21 -0.42
C ALA A 22 1.46 10.02 -0.17
N TYR A 23 0.96 10.66 -1.21
CA TYR A 23 -0.35 11.30 -1.19
C TYR A 23 -1.27 10.57 -2.17
N GLY A 24 -2.59 10.85 -2.09
CA GLY A 24 -3.60 10.05 -2.80
C GLY A 24 -3.32 9.79 -4.27
N VAL A 25 -3.02 10.85 -5.04
CA VAL A 25 -2.75 10.71 -6.47
C VAL A 25 -1.52 9.85 -6.73
N ALA A 26 -0.45 10.08 -5.95
CA ALA A 26 0.78 9.31 -6.11
C ALA A 26 0.58 7.85 -5.75
N ILE A 27 -0.18 7.58 -4.69
CA ILE A 27 -0.49 6.20 -4.27
C ILE A 27 -1.26 5.47 -5.37
N LYS A 28 -2.29 6.12 -5.93
CA LYS A 28 -3.08 5.55 -7.01
C LYS A 28 -2.22 5.23 -8.22
N ARG A 29 -1.35 6.15 -8.60
CA ARG A 29 -0.44 5.97 -9.74
C ARG A 29 0.54 4.81 -9.47
N LYS A 30 1.09 4.74 -8.27
CA LYS A 30 2.03 3.69 -7.90
C LYS A 30 1.38 2.31 -7.97
N LEU A 31 0.15 2.20 -7.50
CA LEU A 31 -0.60 0.95 -7.57
C LEU A 31 -0.82 0.52 -9.01
N LEU A 32 -1.19 1.45 -9.88
CA LEU A 32 -1.37 1.15 -11.30
C LEU A 32 -0.06 0.70 -11.94
N GLU A 33 1.03 1.41 -11.68
CA GLU A 33 2.35 1.10 -12.26
C GLU A 33 2.86 -0.27 -11.83
N THR A 34 2.66 -0.65 -10.58
CA THR A 34 3.26 -1.87 -10.04
C THR A 34 2.38 -3.10 -10.16
N SER A 35 1.06 -2.94 -10.04
CA SER A 35 0.13 -4.07 -10.07
C SER A 35 -0.78 -4.10 -11.28
N GLY A 36 -0.84 -3.02 -12.04
CA GLY A 36 -1.78 -2.88 -13.14
C GLY A 36 -3.21 -2.63 -12.67
N LYS A 37 -3.43 -2.54 -11.36
CA LYS A 37 -4.78 -2.40 -10.82
C LYS A 37 -5.13 -0.92 -10.63
N THR A 38 -6.29 -0.54 -11.14
CA THR A 38 -6.83 0.81 -10.99
C THR A 38 -7.81 0.85 -9.82
N PHE A 39 -7.55 1.77 -8.88
CA PHE A 39 -8.45 1.99 -7.76
C PHE A 39 -9.23 3.28 -7.99
N ALA A 40 -10.55 3.21 -7.80
CA ALA A 40 -11.34 4.44 -7.75
C ALA A 40 -10.92 5.23 -6.50
N TYR A 41 -10.96 6.56 -6.59
CA TYR A 41 -10.55 7.40 -5.46
C TYR A 41 -11.37 7.14 -4.20
N GLY A 42 -12.68 6.92 -4.35
CA GLY A 42 -13.52 6.61 -3.20
C GLY A 42 -13.06 5.36 -2.46
N THR A 43 -12.76 4.31 -3.20
CA THR A 43 -12.25 3.06 -2.63
C THR A 43 -10.88 3.26 -1.99
N LEU A 44 -10.00 4.00 -2.68
CA LEU A 44 -8.65 4.28 -2.19
C LEU A 44 -8.71 4.99 -0.83
N TYR A 45 -9.48 6.07 -0.74
CA TYR A 45 -9.58 6.83 0.51
C TYR A 45 -10.31 6.06 1.60
N PHE A 46 -11.27 5.21 1.24
CA PHE A 46 -11.92 4.34 2.22
C PHE A 46 -10.89 3.40 2.88
N ILE A 47 -10.04 2.78 2.06
CA ILE A 47 -9.01 1.87 2.58
C ILE A 47 -7.97 2.64 3.42
N LEU A 48 -7.57 3.82 2.96
CA LEU A 48 -6.63 4.66 3.71
C LEU A 48 -7.20 5.05 5.07
N GLU A 49 -8.49 5.33 5.14
CA GLU A 49 -9.14 5.64 6.41
C GLU A 49 -9.15 4.41 7.32
N GLN A 50 -9.44 3.25 6.76
CA GLN A 50 -9.40 2.00 7.53
C GLN A 50 -8.01 1.76 8.10
N LEU A 51 -6.98 1.95 7.29
CA LEU A 51 -5.60 1.77 7.72
C LEU A 51 -5.22 2.77 8.82
N THR A 52 -5.71 4.00 8.71
CA THR A 52 -5.50 5.03 9.72
C THR A 52 -6.16 4.62 11.04
N ASN A 53 -7.41 4.16 10.96
CA ASN A 53 -8.17 3.73 12.14
C ASN A 53 -7.55 2.52 12.83
N LYS A 54 -6.92 1.64 12.06
CA LYS A 54 -6.20 0.48 12.61
C LYS A 54 -4.83 0.84 13.19
N GLY A 55 -4.39 2.07 12.97
CA GLY A 55 -3.10 2.53 13.46
C GLY A 55 -1.92 2.11 12.59
N PHE A 56 -2.16 1.66 11.36
CA PHE A 56 -1.10 1.21 10.46
C PHE A 56 -0.47 2.34 9.68
N VAL A 57 -1.20 3.43 9.47
CA VAL A 57 -0.66 4.65 8.85
C VAL A 57 -1.09 5.86 9.65
N GLU A 58 -0.34 6.93 9.49
CA GLU A 58 -0.71 8.23 10.04
C GLU A 58 -0.81 9.23 8.91
N ARG A 59 -1.72 10.18 9.06
CA ARG A 59 -1.91 11.25 8.09
C ARG A 59 -1.10 12.47 8.51
N LEU A 60 -0.39 13.05 7.55
CA LEU A 60 0.39 14.26 7.76
C LEU A 60 -0.05 15.29 6.74
N LYS A 61 -0.41 16.46 7.22
CA LYS A 61 -0.83 17.55 6.35
C LYS A 61 0.40 18.23 5.78
N GLY A 62 0.47 18.31 4.45
CA GLY A 62 1.56 19.02 3.80
C GLY A 62 1.32 20.51 3.78
N LEU A 63 2.33 21.26 3.36
CA LEU A 63 2.21 22.69 3.21
C LEU A 63 1.37 23.03 1.98
N PRO A 64 0.57 24.11 2.03
CA PRO A 64 -0.16 24.56 0.84
C PRO A 64 0.81 24.96 -0.27
N THR A 65 0.42 24.68 -1.51
CA THR A 65 1.23 25.06 -2.67
C THR A 65 0.37 25.86 -3.64
N PRO A 66 1.01 26.78 -4.39
CA PRO A 66 0.28 27.57 -5.39
C PRO A 66 -0.40 26.70 -6.45
N GLU A 67 0.24 25.61 -6.84
CA GLU A 67 -0.27 24.70 -7.85
C GLU A 67 -1.59 24.05 -7.46
N ARG A 68 -1.90 24.04 -6.17
CA ARG A 68 -3.14 23.46 -5.65
C ARG A 68 -4.12 24.52 -5.18
N GLY A 69 -3.92 25.76 -5.61
CA GLY A 69 -4.80 26.86 -5.21
C GLY A 69 -4.74 27.14 -3.71
N GLY A 70 -3.60 26.91 -3.08
CA GLY A 70 -3.41 27.13 -1.66
C GLY A 70 -3.88 25.95 -0.78
N ARG A 71 -4.36 24.85 -1.35
CA ARG A 71 -4.80 23.70 -0.57
C ARG A 71 -3.62 22.81 -0.22
N SER A 72 -3.65 22.24 0.99
CA SER A 72 -2.63 21.30 1.44
C SER A 72 -2.89 19.91 0.89
N LYS A 73 -1.81 19.19 0.61
CA LYS A 73 -1.90 17.76 0.33
C LYS A 73 -1.90 17.01 1.65
N THR A 74 -2.58 15.88 1.68
CA THR A 74 -2.50 14.95 2.80
C THR A 74 -1.56 13.83 2.44
N TYR A 75 -0.54 13.64 3.26
CA TYR A 75 0.45 12.58 3.07
C TYR A 75 0.20 11.47 4.08
N TYR A 76 0.66 10.29 3.76
CA TYR A 76 0.51 9.10 4.59
C TYR A 76 1.86 8.47 4.84
N HIS A 77 2.07 8.02 6.06
CA HIS A 77 3.29 7.31 6.45
C HIS A 77 2.92 6.05 7.21
N LEU A 78 3.72 5.00 7.06
CA LEU A 78 3.53 3.81 7.87
C LEU A 78 4.00 4.08 9.30
N THR A 79 3.19 3.62 10.24
CA THR A 79 3.59 3.58 11.64
C THR A 79 4.45 2.34 11.88
N LYS A 80 5.03 2.22 13.07
CA LYS A 80 5.73 0.98 13.45
C LYS A 80 4.79 -0.22 13.36
N LYS A 81 3.54 -0.03 13.76
CA LYS A 81 2.52 -1.08 13.69
C LYS A 81 2.25 -1.49 12.25
N GLY A 82 2.19 -0.52 11.35
CA GLY A 82 2.00 -0.78 9.92
C GLY A 82 3.16 -1.56 9.32
N LYS A 83 4.37 -1.17 9.65
CA LYS A 83 5.57 -1.88 9.19
C LYS A 83 5.62 -3.30 9.72
N ALA A 84 5.25 -3.50 10.99
CA ALA A 84 5.18 -4.83 11.58
C ALA A 84 4.14 -5.70 10.91
N ALA A 85 2.98 -5.12 10.57
CA ALA A 85 1.93 -5.86 9.87
C ALA A 85 2.38 -6.32 8.49
N LEU A 86 3.07 -5.44 7.74
CA LEU A 86 3.65 -5.81 6.43
C LEU A 86 4.69 -6.91 6.57
N SER A 87 5.56 -6.81 7.56
CA SER A 87 6.60 -7.80 7.81
C SER A 87 6.00 -9.18 8.08
N ARG A 88 4.95 -9.22 8.91
CA ARG A 88 4.25 -10.49 9.19
C ARG A 88 3.59 -11.08 7.94
N ALA A 89 2.98 -10.23 7.13
CA ALA A 89 2.34 -10.67 5.89
C ALA A 89 3.38 -11.25 4.94
N PHE A 90 4.52 -10.59 4.80
CA PHE A 90 5.61 -11.05 3.95
C PHE A 90 6.15 -12.40 4.43
N GLU A 91 6.41 -12.52 5.73
CA GLU A 91 6.92 -13.77 6.30
C GLU A 91 5.96 -14.93 6.10
N MET A 92 4.69 -14.70 6.29
CA MET A 92 3.67 -15.73 6.09
C MET A 92 3.64 -16.16 4.64
N GLN A 93 3.69 -15.21 3.70
CA GLN A 93 3.69 -15.52 2.28
C GLN A 93 4.93 -16.32 1.89
N GLN A 94 6.09 -15.96 2.41
CA GLN A 94 7.31 -16.69 2.15
C GLN A 94 7.22 -18.15 2.63
N LYS A 95 6.66 -18.36 3.80
CA LYS A 95 6.47 -19.72 4.33
C LYS A 95 5.52 -20.53 3.46
N MET A 96 4.46 -19.92 3.00
CA MET A 96 3.48 -20.61 2.16
C MET A 96 4.04 -20.93 0.78
N TRP A 97 4.89 -20.06 0.25
CA TRP A 97 5.50 -20.30 -1.06
C TRP A 97 6.68 -21.26 -1.01
N LYS A 98 7.30 -21.43 0.14
CA LYS A 98 8.49 -22.27 0.28
C LYS A 98 8.20 -23.71 -0.16
N GLY A 99 8.97 -24.18 -1.12
CA GLY A 99 8.79 -25.52 -1.68
C GLY A 99 7.77 -25.60 -2.80
N TYR A 100 7.05 -24.49 -3.07
CA TYR A 100 6.00 -24.49 -4.08
C TYR A 100 6.21 -23.45 -5.18
N ILE A 101 7.16 -22.56 -5.01
CA ILE A 101 7.40 -21.51 -6.00
C ILE A 101 7.82 -22.11 -7.36
N ASP A 102 8.56 -23.21 -7.34
CA ASP A 102 9.00 -23.87 -8.56
C ASP A 102 7.82 -24.44 -9.37
N LEU A 103 6.78 -24.92 -8.70
CA LEU A 103 5.58 -25.43 -9.37
C LEU A 103 4.89 -24.34 -10.18
N VAL A 104 4.81 -23.14 -9.63
CA VAL A 104 4.20 -22.00 -10.32
C VAL A 104 5.08 -21.57 -11.49
N SER A 105 6.39 -21.55 -11.30
CA SER A 105 7.35 -21.20 -12.37
C SER A 105 7.28 -22.19 -13.53
N GLU A 106 7.18 -23.50 -13.24
CA GLU A 106 7.04 -24.53 -14.27
C GLU A 106 5.76 -24.34 -15.07
N HIS A 107 4.64 -24.09 -14.40
CA HIS A 107 3.39 -23.84 -15.08
C HIS A 107 3.49 -22.66 -16.03
N LYS A 108 4.11 -21.59 -15.56
CA LYS A 108 4.31 -20.39 -16.35
C LYS A 108 5.18 -20.64 -17.57
N ALA A 109 6.19 -21.48 -17.42
CA ALA A 109 7.12 -21.82 -18.49
C ALA A 109 6.48 -22.65 -19.59
N THR A 110 5.43 -23.40 -19.27
CA THR A 110 4.73 -24.25 -20.25
C THR A 110 3.61 -23.52 -21.00
N GLU A 111 3.28 -22.33 -20.58
CA GLU A 111 2.31 -21.51 -21.28
C GLU A 111 2.94 -20.84 -22.52
#